data_29bf864876f285c57118ed8c48547c5e
#
_entry.id   29bf864876f285c57118ed8c48547c5e
#
_cell.length_a   1.000
_cell.length_b   1.000
_cell.length_c   1.000
_cell.angle_alpha   90.00
_cell.angle_beta   90.00
_cell.angle_gamma   90.00
#
_symmetry.space_group_name_H-M   'P 1'
#
loop_
_entity.id
_entity.type
_entity.pdbx_description
1 polymer ?
#
loop_
_entity_poly.entity_id
_entity_poly.type
_entity_poly.pdbx_seq_one_letter_code
_entity_poly.pdbx_strand_id
1 'polypeptide(L)'
;MSTVRGAALALVLSVGVACAPPADGARVARSTLVIGIDVSGSFRGKAHYESAIDFAANYLYAHIHGLGGLKQPTAVFVGSFGGEKPGETKSFQPIDTFRNMSVAQIAAFLRKEYPSNDGLTDFNPFFERVGTLVKRQNLVLSPLNIVMLTDGLPDTPSEKNDSLSKYKNINVSGLEYLSKNTTIRLLYPRPTVAVHWEKKIPRRRVRMWTVDDEVMATWRSHYHASAKPESQPELWKWMADNVDFRVRSGGIL
;
A
#
# COMPACT_ATOMS: atom_id res chain seq x y z
N MET A 1 -26.26 66.51 61.83
CA MET A 1 -26.93 66.05 60.62
C MET A 1 -25.82 65.60 59.65
N SER A 2 -25.53 64.28 59.61
CA SER A 2 -24.45 63.71 58.80
C SER A 2 -25.07 62.68 57.87
N THR A 3 -24.97 62.97 56.61
CA THR A 3 -25.43 62.08 55.54
C THR A 3 -24.27 61.14 55.16
N VAL A 4 -24.46 59.82 55.38
CA VAL A 4 -23.53 58.77 54.94
C VAL A 4 -23.92 58.37 53.52
N ARG A 5 -23.03 58.54 52.57
CA ARG A 5 -23.15 58.06 51.20
C ARG A 5 -22.56 56.66 51.14
N GLY A 6 -23.43 55.66 50.93
CA GLY A 6 -22.98 54.30 50.68
C GLY A 6 -22.54 54.15 49.22
N ALA A 7 -21.32 53.73 49.02
CA ALA A 7 -20.81 53.32 47.68
C ALA A 7 -21.09 51.82 47.48
N ALA A 8 -21.91 51.52 46.48
CA ALA A 8 -22.14 50.15 46.04
C ALA A 8 -21.00 49.70 45.11
N LEU A 9 -20.23 48.73 45.51
CA LEU A 9 -19.15 48.11 44.73
C LEU A 9 -19.77 46.98 43.86
N ALA A 10 -19.93 47.22 42.58
CA ALA A 10 -20.38 46.20 41.63
C ALA A 10 -19.21 45.28 41.25
N LEU A 11 -19.27 44.04 41.73
CA LEU A 11 -18.31 43.00 41.39
C LEU A 11 -18.70 42.37 40.05
N VAL A 12 -17.98 42.73 38.98
CA VAL A 12 -18.16 42.13 37.67
C VAL A 12 -17.41 40.79 37.65
N LEU A 13 -18.13 39.66 37.75
CA LEU A 13 -17.59 38.32 37.50
C LEU A 13 -17.44 38.18 35.96
N SER A 14 -16.24 38.30 35.44
CA SER A 14 -15.87 37.89 34.13
C SER A 14 -15.74 36.36 34.07
N VAL A 15 -16.77 35.68 33.55
CA VAL A 15 -16.71 34.26 33.21
C VAL A 15 -15.82 34.10 31.97
N GLY A 16 -14.55 33.78 32.21
CA GLY A 16 -13.63 33.41 31.16
C GLY A 16 -14.09 32.04 30.61
N VAL A 17 -14.68 32.03 29.40
CA VAL A 17 -14.88 30.82 28.62
C VAL A 17 -13.49 30.35 28.20
N ALA A 18 -12.90 29.48 29.00
CA ALA A 18 -11.72 28.74 28.59
C ALA A 18 -12.13 27.82 27.43
N CYS A 19 -11.84 28.20 26.19
CA CYS A 19 -11.81 27.26 25.09
C CYS A 19 -10.75 26.21 25.41
N ALA A 20 -11.17 25.07 26.00
CA ALA A 20 -10.31 23.92 26.11
C ALA A 20 -9.91 23.52 24.67
N PRO A 21 -8.62 23.37 24.37
CA PRO A 21 -8.21 22.82 23.09
C PRO A 21 -8.88 21.45 22.94
N PRO A 22 -9.37 21.09 21.74
CA PRO A 22 -9.94 19.78 21.51
C PRO A 22 -8.90 18.75 21.96
N ALA A 23 -9.31 17.82 22.84
CA ALA A 23 -8.47 16.74 23.26
C ALA A 23 -7.82 16.14 22.02
N ASP A 24 -6.49 16.07 21.98
CA ASP A 24 -5.74 15.37 20.93
C ASP A 24 -6.13 13.88 21.01
N GLY A 25 -7.30 13.56 20.49
CA GLY A 25 -7.61 12.21 20.06
C GLY A 25 -6.53 11.87 19.07
N ALA A 26 -5.67 10.91 19.40
CA ALA A 26 -4.59 10.44 18.57
C ALA A 26 -5.12 10.40 17.13
N ARG A 27 -4.66 11.31 16.28
CA ARG A 27 -5.02 11.33 14.87
C ARG A 27 -4.46 10.03 14.30
N VAL A 28 -5.29 8.98 14.33
CA VAL A 28 -4.99 7.73 13.65
C VAL A 28 -4.71 8.13 12.21
N ALA A 29 -3.47 7.99 11.80
CA ALA A 29 -3.05 8.37 10.46
C ALA A 29 -3.86 7.50 9.49
N ARG A 30 -4.91 8.09 8.91
CA ARG A 30 -5.72 7.41 7.91
C ARG A 30 -4.79 7.11 6.75
N SER A 31 -4.51 5.84 6.51
CA SER A 31 -3.69 5.37 5.39
C SER A 31 -4.42 4.30 4.62
N THR A 32 -4.21 4.28 3.32
CA THR A 32 -4.76 3.28 2.41
C THR A 32 -3.64 2.37 1.95
N LEU A 33 -3.84 1.07 2.06
CA LEU A 33 -2.98 0.03 1.51
C LEU A 33 -3.72 -0.67 0.37
N VAL A 34 -3.09 -0.72 -0.80
CA VAL A 34 -3.56 -1.50 -1.94
C VAL A 34 -2.50 -2.56 -2.25
N ILE A 35 -2.91 -3.82 -2.28
CA ILE A 35 -2.04 -4.92 -2.66
C ILE A 35 -2.46 -5.40 -4.04
N GLY A 36 -1.54 -5.36 -5.00
CA GLY A 36 -1.70 -5.88 -6.35
C GLY A 36 -0.96 -7.18 -6.53
N ILE A 37 -1.63 -8.21 -7.04
CA ILE A 37 -1.05 -9.51 -7.31
C ILE A 37 -0.99 -9.70 -8.83
N ASP A 38 0.21 -9.88 -9.34
CA ASP A 38 0.44 -10.20 -10.75
C ASP A 38 -0.01 -11.63 -11.05
N VAL A 39 -0.95 -11.77 -11.98
CA VAL A 39 -1.48 -13.07 -12.40
C VAL A 39 -1.02 -13.45 -13.81
N SER A 40 -0.02 -12.75 -14.33
CA SER A 40 0.57 -13.04 -15.64
C SER A 40 1.38 -14.33 -15.67
N GLY A 41 1.48 -14.92 -16.85
CA GLY A 41 2.25 -16.15 -17.06
C GLY A 41 3.75 -15.99 -16.76
N SER A 42 4.32 -14.81 -16.98
CA SER A 42 5.74 -14.51 -16.71
C SER A 42 6.06 -14.55 -15.23
N PHE A 43 5.19 -14.08 -14.37
CA PHE A 43 5.36 -14.11 -12.91
C PHE A 43 5.05 -15.48 -12.33
N ARG A 44 3.98 -16.13 -12.78
CA ARG A 44 3.56 -17.46 -12.30
C ARG A 44 4.55 -18.57 -12.65
N GLY A 45 5.12 -18.54 -13.85
CA GLY A 45 6.07 -19.56 -14.31
C GLY A 45 7.37 -19.61 -13.51
N LYS A 46 7.57 -18.69 -12.59
CA LYS A 46 8.72 -18.62 -11.70
C LYS A 46 8.36 -19.18 -10.32
N ALA A 47 9.35 -19.75 -9.64
CA ALA A 47 9.23 -20.25 -8.25
C ALA A 47 8.73 -19.18 -7.25
N HIS A 48 8.67 -17.92 -7.68
CA HIS A 48 8.33 -16.79 -6.83
C HIS A 48 6.83 -16.63 -6.56
N TYR A 49 5.93 -17.10 -7.46
CA TYR A 49 4.49 -16.85 -7.31
C TYR A 49 3.93 -17.42 -6.01
N GLU A 50 4.20 -18.69 -5.69
CA GLU A 50 3.71 -19.29 -4.45
C GLU A 50 4.31 -18.61 -3.22
N SER A 51 5.59 -18.25 -3.30
CA SER A 51 6.25 -17.46 -2.25
C SER A 51 5.61 -16.10 -2.07
N ALA A 52 5.23 -15.43 -3.17
CA ALA A 52 4.58 -14.13 -3.14
C ALA A 52 3.18 -14.18 -2.53
N ILE A 53 2.39 -15.22 -2.83
CA ILE A 53 1.08 -15.43 -2.21
C ILE A 53 1.20 -15.64 -0.70
N ASP A 54 2.13 -16.50 -0.27
CA ASP A 54 2.38 -16.73 1.16
C ASP A 54 2.87 -15.44 1.86
N PHE A 55 3.75 -14.69 1.21
CA PHE A 55 4.20 -13.39 1.70
C PHE A 55 3.03 -12.41 1.83
N ALA A 56 2.21 -12.28 0.78
CA ALA A 56 1.04 -11.40 0.77
C ALA A 56 0.07 -11.73 1.91
N ALA A 57 -0.16 -13.01 2.20
CA ALA A 57 -1.02 -13.45 3.27
C ALA A 57 -0.49 -13.03 4.65
N ASN A 58 0.80 -13.23 4.91
CA ASN A 58 1.46 -12.80 6.15
C ASN A 58 1.47 -11.27 6.28
N TYR A 59 1.82 -10.56 5.19
CA TYR A 59 1.87 -9.11 5.15
C TYR A 59 0.50 -8.47 5.40
N LEU A 60 -0.54 -9.00 4.74
CA LEU A 60 -1.92 -8.55 4.92
C LEU A 60 -2.40 -8.80 6.36
N TYR A 61 -2.16 -10.00 6.89
CA TYR A 61 -2.51 -10.36 8.27
C TYR A 61 -1.83 -9.42 9.28
N ALA A 62 -0.53 -9.17 9.11
CA ALA A 62 0.24 -8.30 10.00
C ALA A 62 -0.30 -6.86 10.00
N HIS A 63 -0.65 -6.32 8.83
CA HIS A 63 -1.25 -4.99 8.73
C HIS A 63 -2.66 -4.92 9.33
N ILE A 64 -3.50 -5.93 9.12
CA ILE A 64 -4.85 -5.96 9.69
C ILE A 64 -4.80 -5.98 11.23
N HIS A 65 -3.84 -6.70 11.79
CA HIS A 65 -3.71 -6.87 13.24
C HIS A 65 -2.66 -5.94 13.90
N GLY A 66 -1.98 -5.09 13.13
CA GLY A 66 -0.98 -4.14 13.66
C GLY A 66 0.23 -4.83 14.28
N LEU A 67 0.66 -5.98 13.74
CA LEU A 67 1.75 -6.77 14.29
C LEU A 67 3.12 -6.14 14.00
N GLY A 68 4.08 -6.37 14.87
CA GLY A 68 5.46 -5.96 14.70
C GLY A 68 5.69 -4.46 14.52
N GLY A 69 4.77 -3.61 15.00
CA GLY A 69 4.84 -2.16 14.80
C GLY A 69 4.43 -1.70 13.41
N LEU A 70 3.96 -2.60 12.53
CA LEU A 70 3.36 -2.24 11.25
C LEU A 70 2.08 -1.44 11.50
N LYS A 71 1.95 -0.32 10.79
CA LYS A 71 0.80 0.57 10.98
C LYS A 71 -0.45 -0.06 10.37
N GLN A 72 -1.50 -0.16 11.17
CA GLN A 72 -2.81 -0.55 10.67
C GLN A 72 -3.33 0.52 9.69
N PRO A 73 -3.57 0.17 8.41
CA PRO A 73 -4.21 1.09 7.49
C PRO A 73 -5.70 1.22 7.81
N THR A 74 -6.26 2.39 7.51
CA THR A 74 -7.71 2.61 7.65
C THR A 74 -8.49 1.83 6.62
N ALA A 75 -7.91 1.64 5.44
CA ALA A 75 -8.49 0.89 4.34
C ALA A 75 -7.44 -0.01 3.70
N VAL A 76 -7.83 -1.25 3.42
CA VAL A 76 -7.02 -2.22 2.68
C VAL A 76 -7.83 -2.77 1.53
N PHE A 77 -7.20 -2.89 0.39
CA PHE A 77 -7.78 -3.50 -0.80
C PHE A 77 -6.77 -4.44 -1.44
N VAL A 78 -7.24 -5.61 -1.82
CA VAL A 78 -6.42 -6.60 -2.52
C VAL A 78 -7.05 -6.87 -3.88
N GLY A 79 -6.26 -6.81 -4.95
CA GLY A 79 -6.72 -7.09 -6.30
C GLY A 79 -5.62 -7.69 -7.16
N SER A 80 -5.99 -8.24 -8.29
CA SER A 80 -5.05 -8.74 -9.28
C SER A 80 -4.86 -7.79 -10.44
N PHE A 81 -3.79 -7.98 -11.17
CA PHE A 81 -3.53 -7.34 -12.47
C PHE A 81 -2.82 -8.33 -13.41
N GLY A 82 -2.90 -8.05 -14.68
CA GLY A 82 -2.40 -8.85 -15.79
C GLY A 82 -2.97 -8.30 -17.08
N GLY A 83 -3.00 -9.08 -18.14
CA GLY A 83 -3.76 -8.74 -19.34
C GLY A 83 -5.24 -8.85 -19.07
N GLU A 84 -6.01 -7.80 -19.36
CA GLU A 84 -7.46 -7.85 -19.27
C GLU A 84 -8.05 -8.35 -20.59
N LYS A 85 -8.91 -9.37 -20.51
CA LYS A 85 -9.74 -9.76 -21.65
C LYS A 85 -10.86 -8.74 -21.82
N PRO A 86 -11.31 -8.49 -23.05
CA PRO A 86 -12.48 -7.63 -23.27
C PRO A 86 -13.67 -8.08 -22.43
N GLY A 87 -14.19 -7.18 -21.58
CA GLY A 87 -15.33 -7.45 -20.70
C GLY A 87 -14.97 -8.09 -19.35
N GLU A 88 -13.71 -8.38 -19.07
CA GLU A 88 -13.26 -8.83 -17.76
C GLU A 88 -13.13 -7.63 -16.81
N THR A 89 -13.77 -7.72 -15.63
CA THR A 89 -13.63 -6.73 -14.58
C THR A 89 -12.88 -7.34 -13.40
N LYS A 90 -11.62 -6.94 -13.21
CA LYS A 90 -10.85 -7.31 -12.02
C LYS A 90 -11.27 -6.43 -10.85
N SER A 91 -11.83 -7.01 -9.80
CA SER A 91 -12.32 -6.32 -8.62
C SER A 91 -11.28 -6.29 -7.50
N PHE A 92 -11.48 -5.35 -6.56
CA PHE A 92 -10.71 -5.30 -5.31
C PHE A 92 -11.53 -5.90 -4.17
N GLN A 93 -10.88 -6.75 -3.38
CA GLN A 93 -11.42 -7.28 -2.14
C GLN A 93 -11.08 -6.32 -0.99
N PRO A 94 -12.09 -5.84 -0.22
CA PRO A 94 -11.86 -4.93 0.89
C PRO A 94 -11.33 -5.65 2.15
N ILE A 95 -10.84 -4.87 3.11
CA ILE A 95 -10.29 -5.38 4.38
C ILE A 95 -11.25 -6.33 5.12
N ASP A 96 -12.55 -6.08 5.05
CA ASP A 96 -13.54 -6.87 5.78
C ASP A 96 -13.60 -8.33 5.32
N THR A 97 -13.19 -8.60 4.07
CA THR A 97 -13.04 -9.97 3.57
C THR A 97 -12.04 -10.78 4.40
N PHE A 98 -11.00 -10.14 4.93
CA PHE A 98 -9.86 -10.81 5.53
C PHE A 98 -9.79 -10.75 7.06
N ARG A 99 -10.60 -9.91 7.71
CA ARG A 99 -10.51 -9.61 9.16
C ARG A 99 -10.52 -10.86 10.05
N ASN A 100 -11.32 -11.85 9.69
CA ASN A 100 -11.53 -13.05 10.49
C ASN A 100 -10.81 -14.29 9.92
N MET A 101 -9.92 -14.09 8.95
CA MET A 101 -9.16 -15.17 8.34
C MET A 101 -7.82 -15.34 9.03
N SER A 102 -7.40 -16.59 9.23
CA SER A 102 -6.01 -16.91 9.54
C SER A 102 -5.10 -16.67 8.32
N VAL A 103 -3.79 -16.60 8.52
CA VAL A 103 -2.81 -16.49 7.42
C VAL A 103 -3.01 -17.58 6.37
N ALA A 104 -3.22 -18.83 6.80
CA ALA A 104 -3.45 -19.95 5.88
C ALA A 104 -4.75 -19.79 5.07
N GLN A 105 -5.82 -19.29 5.70
CA GLN A 105 -7.09 -19.00 5.00
C GLN A 105 -6.94 -17.85 4.00
N ILE A 106 -6.20 -16.80 4.36
CA ILE A 106 -5.88 -15.69 3.44
C ILE A 106 -5.12 -16.24 2.23
N ALA A 107 -4.06 -17.03 2.44
CA ALA A 107 -3.28 -17.60 1.34
C ALA A 107 -4.13 -18.48 0.43
N ALA A 108 -4.99 -19.33 1.00
CA ALA A 108 -5.92 -20.16 0.23
C ALA A 108 -6.93 -19.33 -0.56
N PHE A 109 -7.46 -18.27 0.05
CA PHE A 109 -8.36 -17.32 -0.61
C PHE A 109 -7.68 -16.64 -1.81
N LEU A 110 -6.46 -16.13 -1.61
CA LEU A 110 -5.73 -15.42 -2.67
C LEU A 110 -5.45 -16.34 -3.87
N ARG A 111 -5.07 -17.62 -3.63
CA ARG A 111 -4.86 -18.62 -4.69
C ARG A 111 -6.14 -18.91 -5.47
N LYS A 112 -7.27 -18.98 -4.78
CA LYS A 112 -8.58 -19.27 -5.40
C LYS A 112 -9.11 -18.08 -6.16
N GLU A 113 -9.03 -16.88 -5.59
CA GLU A 113 -9.63 -15.66 -6.14
C GLU A 113 -8.82 -15.10 -7.31
N TYR A 114 -7.51 -15.26 -7.26
CA TYR A 114 -6.60 -14.72 -8.27
C TYR A 114 -5.83 -15.84 -9.00
N PRO A 115 -6.54 -16.71 -9.73
CA PRO A 115 -5.87 -17.72 -10.54
C PRO A 115 -5.07 -17.01 -11.64
N SER A 116 -3.84 -17.43 -11.83
CA SER A 116 -3.02 -16.90 -12.91
C SER A 116 -3.40 -17.55 -14.23
N ASN A 117 -4.02 -16.77 -15.11
CA ASN A 117 -4.41 -17.21 -16.43
C ASN A 117 -4.13 -16.18 -17.52
N ASP A 118 -3.52 -15.04 -17.18
CA ASP A 118 -3.29 -13.96 -18.12
C ASP A 118 -1.99 -14.15 -18.87
N GLY A 119 -2.04 -14.02 -20.18
CA GLY A 119 -0.86 -14.15 -21.05
C GLY A 119 0.02 -12.90 -21.07
N LEU A 120 -0.49 -11.77 -20.60
CA LEU A 120 0.17 -10.46 -20.71
C LEU A 120 0.16 -9.73 -19.37
N THR A 121 1.08 -8.76 -19.22
CA THR A 121 1.13 -7.86 -18.06
C THR A 121 0.94 -6.42 -18.51
N ASP A 122 -0.24 -5.84 -18.25
CA ASP A 122 -0.51 -4.41 -18.39
C ASP A 122 -0.79 -3.78 -17.02
N PHE A 123 0.05 -2.81 -16.66
CA PHE A 123 -0.04 -2.11 -15.37
C PHE A 123 -1.04 -0.94 -15.41
N ASN A 124 -1.32 -0.39 -16.56
CA ASN A 124 -2.13 0.82 -16.70
C ASN A 124 -3.57 0.64 -16.20
N PRO A 125 -4.31 -0.41 -16.59
CA PRO A 125 -5.65 -0.64 -16.08
C PRO A 125 -5.68 -0.82 -14.55
N PHE A 126 -4.65 -1.41 -13.97
CA PHE A 126 -4.56 -1.55 -12.50
C PHE A 126 -4.44 -0.18 -11.82
N PHE A 127 -3.55 0.69 -12.29
CA PHE A 127 -3.40 2.03 -11.72
C PHE A 127 -4.65 2.89 -11.90
N GLU A 128 -5.34 2.77 -13.02
CA GLU A 128 -6.62 3.45 -13.27
C GLU A 128 -7.71 2.97 -12.30
N ARG A 129 -7.80 1.65 -12.07
CA ARG A 129 -8.73 1.08 -11.09
C ARG A 129 -8.41 1.53 -9.66
N VAL A 130 -7.13 1.58 -9.27
CA VAL A 130 -6.71 2.11 -7.96
C VAL A 130 -7.14 3.57 -7.82
N GLY A 131 -6.90 4.40 -8.84
CA GLY A 131 -7.32 5.80 -8.84
C GLY A 131 -8.83 5.96 -8.69
N THR A 132 -9.60 5.17 -9.40
CA THR A 132 -11.07 5.14 -9.32
C THR A 132 -11.56 4.67 -7.95
N LEU A 133 -10.95 3.61 -7.41
CA LEU A 133 -11.26 3.07 -6.09
C LEU A 133 -11.06 4.12 -4.99
N VAL A 134 -9.89 4.77 -4.96
CA VAL A 134 -9.55 5.80 -3.95
C VAL A 134 -10.56 6.95 -3.99
N LYS A 135 -10.97 7.39 -5.18
CA LYS A 135 -12.00 8.44 -5.34
C LYS A 135 -13.37 7.98 -4.87
N ARG A 136 -13.82 6.81 -5.29
CA ARG A 136 -15.14 6.25 -4.91
C ARG A 136 -15.28 6.00 -3.42
N GLN A 137 -14.19 5.64 -2.74
CA GLN A 137 -14.17 5.35 -1.30
C GLN A 137 -13.87 6.60 -0.44
N ASN A 138 -13.84 7.79 -1.04
CA ASN A 138 -13.50 9.05 -0.36
C ASN A 138 -12.17 9.01 0.41
N LEU A 139 -11.17 8.31 -0.13
CA LEU A 139 -9.84 8.14 0.47
C LEU A 139 -8.82 9.13 -0.09
N VAL A 140 -9.25 10.09 -0.89
CA VAL A 140 -8.41 11.17 -1.41
C VAL A 140 -7.80 11.93 -0.24
N LEU A 141 -6.51 12.32 -0.38
CA LEU A 141 -5.65 12.95 0.64
C LEU A 141 -5.11 12.00 1.72
N SER A 142 -5.63 10.80 1.87
CA SER A 142 -5.01 9.77 2.72
C SER A 142 -3.69 9.29 2.12
N PRO A 143 -2.63 9.05 2.92
CA PRO A 143 -1.43 8.40 2.41
C PRO A 143 -1.78 7.09 1.70
N LEU A 144 -1.33 6.94 0.44
CA LEU A 144 -1.62 5.79 -0.41
C LEU A 144 -0.35 4.95 -0.59
N ASN A 145 -0.40 3.72 -0.12
CA ASN A 145 0.64 2.72 -0.35
C ASN A 145 0.09 1.64 -1.28
N ILE A 146 0.77 1.43 -2.39
CA ILE A 146 0.48 0.40 -3.37
C ILE A 146 1.65 -0.58 -3.33
N VAL A 147 1.38 -1.82 -2.96
CA VAL A 147 2.36 -2.92 -2.92
C VAL A 147 2.00 -3.89 -4.03
N MET A 148 2.93 -4.13 -4.93
CA MET A 148 2.72 -4.95 -6.12
C MET A 148 3.67 -6.14 -6.07
N LEU A 149 3.11 -7.35 -6.06
CA LEU A 149 3.86 -8.60 -6.14
C LEU A 149 3.94 -8.99 -7.62
N THR A 150 5.10 -8.75 -8.23
CA THR A 150 5.30 -8.86 -9.69
C THR A 150 6.77 -8.96 -10.03
N ASP A 151 7.11 -9.56 -11.16
CA ASP A 151 8.44 -9.48 -11.74
C ASP A 151 8.70 -8.12 -12.45
N GLY A 152 7.67 -7.31 -12.58
CA GLY A 152 7.74 -5.94 -13.11
C GLY A 152 7.98 -5.86 -14.62
N LEU A 153 7.76 -6.93 -15.37
CA LEU A 153 7.95 -6.96 -16.81
C LEU A 153 6.67 -6.52 -17.55
N PRO A 154 6.63 -5.34 -18.19
CA PRO A 154 5.48 -4.92 -18.97
C PRO A 154 5.46 -5.63 -20.33
N ASP A 155 4.28 -6.11 -20.73
CA ASP A 155 4.05 -6.74 -22.04
C ASP A 155 3.32 -5.81 -23.02
N THR A 156 3.27 -4.51 -22.74
CA THR A 156 2.65 -3.54 -23.62
C THR A 156 3.40 -3.48 -24.95
N PRO A 157 2.68 -3.30 -26.09
CA PRO A 157 3.33 -3.12 -27.39
C PRO A 157 4.33 -1.97 -27.33
N SER A 158 5.56 -2.22 -27.73
CA SER A 158 6.57 -1.16 -27.88
C SER A 158 6.72 -0.81 -29.35
N GLU A 159 6.80 0.47 -29.63
CA GLU A 159 7.27 0.89 -30.94
C GLU A 159 8.75 0.48 -31.08
N LYS A 160 9.02 -0.33 -32.12
CA LYS A 160 10.37 -0.72 -32.56
C LYS A 160 11.31 -1.28 -31.50
N ASN A 161 11.34 -2.59 -31.33
CA ASN A 161 12.45 -3.39 -30.72
C ASN A 161 13.17 -2.81 -29.47
N ASP A 162 12.68 -1.74 -28.87
CA ASP A 162 13.24 -1.14 -27.66
C ASP A 162 12.45 -1.60 -26.44
N SER A 163 12.95 -2.64 -25.77
CA SER A 163 12.38 -3.16 -24.53
C SER A 163 12.27 -2.10 -23.42
N LEU A 164 13.06 -1.02 -23.51
CA LEU A 164 13.07 0.07 -22.53
C LEU A 164 11.94 1.06 -22.76
N SER A 165 11.40 1.18 -23.97
CA SER A 165 10.27 2.07 -24.28
C SER A 165 9.00 1.63 -23.57
N LYS A 166 8.84 0.32 -23.30
CA LYS A 166 7.69 -0.25 -22.60
C LYS A 166 7.47 0.38 -21.20
N TYR A 167 8.55 0.65 -20.46
CA TYR A 167 8.45 1.28 -19.15
C TYR A 167 7.98 2.72 -19.20
N LYS A 168 8.29 3.46 -20.27
CA LYS A 168 7.82 4.85 -20.45
C LYS A 168 6.32 4.94 -20.68
N ASN A 169 5.71 3.85 -21.14
CA ASN A 169 4.27 3.75 -21.39
C ASN A 169 3.47 3.42 -20.13
N ILE A 170 4.13 3.10 -19.02
CA ILE A 170 3.47 2.90 -17.73
C ILE A 170 3.01 4.26 -17.20
N ASN A 171 1.70 4.41 -17.07
CA ASN A 171 1.07 5.68 -16.71
C ASN A 171 0.59 5.68 -15.25
N VAL A 172 1.30 6.41 -14.41
CA VAL A 172 0.93 6.64 -12.98
C VAL A 172 0.34 8.02 -12.74
N SER A 173 0.06 8.81 -13.79
CA SER A 173 -0.42 10.20 -13.67
C SER A 173 -1.73 10.32 -12.90
N GLY A 174 -2.63 9.34 -13.02
CA GLY A 174 -3.89 9.27 -12.28
C GLY A 174 -3.72 9.16 -10.76
N LEU A 175 -2.53 8.77 -10.28
CA LEU A 175 -2.20 8.63 -8.87
C LEU A 175 -1.52 9.88 -8.28
N GLU A 176 -1.01 10.78 -9.11
CA GLU A 176 -0.15 11.92 -8.71
C GLU A 176 -0.84 12.90 -7.75
N TYR A 177 -2.15 13.06 -7.87
CA TYR A 177 -2.93 14.04 -7.13
C TYR A 177 -3.92 13.42 -6.14
N LEU A 178 -3.92 12.11 -5.98
CA LEU A 178 -4.81 11.42 -5.04
C LEU A 178 -4.39 11.63 -3.59
N SER A 179 -3.08 11.74 -3.36
CA SER A 179 -2.52 11.88 -2.02
C SER A 179 -1.27 12.74 -2.03
N LYS A 180 -0.96 13.36 -0.88
CA LYS A 180 0.35 14.01 -0.68
C LYS A 180 1.50 13.01 -0.66
N ASN A 181 1.22 11.77 -0.31
CA ASN A 181 2.18 10.68 -0.18
C ASN A 181 1.64 9.42 -0.85
N THR A 182 1.85 9.30 -2.15
CA THR A 182 1.61 8.06 -2.89
C THR A 182 2.94 7.33 -3.06
N THR A 183 2.99 6.08 -2.62
CA THR A 183 4.17 5.21 -2.78
C THR A 183 3.77 3.93 -3.48
N ILE A 184 4.49 3.56 -4.52
CA ILE A 184 4.41 2.26 -5.19
C ILE A 184 5.63 1.44 -4.78
N ARG A 185 5.41 0.22 -4.32
CA ARG A 185 6.45 -0.76 -4.00
C ARG A 185 6.30 -1.97 -4.89
N LEU A 186 7.32 -2.27 -5.67
CA LEU A 186 7.41 -3.52 -6.41
C LEU A 186 8.20 -4.53 -5.61
N LEU A 187 7.65 -5.71 -5.46
CA LEU A 187 8.29 -6.84 -4.80
C LEU A 187 8.52 -7.94 -5.85
N TYR A 188 9.69 -8.52 -5.86
CA TYR A 188 10.17 -9.57 -6.77
C TYR A 188 10.65 -9.15 -8.18
N PRO A 189 10.85 -7.87 -8.57
CA PRO A 189 11.52 -7.59 -9.81
C PRO A 189 12.98 -8.04 -9.74
N ARG A 190 13.56 -8.45 -10.87
CA ARG A 190 15.01 -8.62 -10.95
C ARG A 190 15.72 -7.26 -10.81
N PRO A 191 16.96 -7.19 -10.33
CA PRO A 191 17.67 -5.92 -10.14
C PRO A 191 17.73 -5.03 -11.39
N THR A 192 17.85 -5.63 -12.58
CA THR A 192 17.83 -4.90 -13.85
C THR A 192 16.48 -4.28 -14.15
N VAL A 193 15.37 -4.99 -13.84
CA VAL A 193 14.00 -4.50 -13.98
C VAL A 193 13.69 -3.40 -12.97
N ALA A 194 14.16 -3.57 -11.73
CA ALA A 194 14.03 -2.57 -10.66
C ALA A 194 14.55 -1.20 -11.08
N VAL A 195 15.76 -1.16 -11.68
CA VAL A 195 16.36 0.08 -12.22
C VAL A 195 15.47 0.74 -13.28
N HIS A 196 14.78 -0.03 -14.13
CA HIS A 196 13.89 0.55 -15.13
C HIS A 196 12.64 1.17 -14.50
N TRP A 197 12.04 0.52 -13.52
CA TRP A 197 10.91 1.07 -12.76
C TRP A 197 11.28 2.38 -12.07
N GLU A 198 12.44 2.44 -11.47
CA GLU A 198 12.89 3.64 -10.75
C GLU A 198 13.26 4.80 -11.69
N LYS A 199 13.84 4.52 -12.86
CA LYS A 199 14.42 5.56 -13.72
C LYS A 199 13.62 5.89 -14.96
N LYS A 200 12.74 5.00 -15.45
CA LYS A 200 12.11 5.16 -16.78
C LYS A 200 10.65 5.55 -16.71
N ILE A 201 9.94 5.24 -15.62
CA ILE A 201 8.52 5.59 -15.50
C ILE A 201 8.37 7.08 -15.24
N PRO A 202 7.64 7.82 -16.11
CA PRO A 202 7.39 9.25 -15.92
C PRO A 202 6.53 9.49 -14.67
N ARG A 203 7.01 10.26 -13.71
CA ARG A 203 6.30 10.60 -12.48
C ARG A 203 6.85 11.89 -11.85
N ARG A 204 6.02 12.57 -11.07
CA ARG A 204 6.38 13.81 -10.36
C ARG A 204 6.28 13.67 -8.85
N ARG A 205 5.19 13.11 -8.34
CA ARG A 205 4.86 13.05 -6.90
C ARG A 205 4.73 11.62 -6.38
N VAL A 206 4.54 10.65 -7.27
CA VAL A 206 4.53 9.23 -6.90
C VAL A 206 5.95 8.80 -6.56
N ARG A 207 6.13 8.26 -5.36
CA ARG A 207 7.38 7.63 -4.94
C ARG A 207 7.38 6.19 -5.37
N MET A 208 8.53 5.71 -5.80
CA MET A 208 8.68 4.33 -6.25
C MET A 208 9.82 3.68 -5.48
N TRP A 209 9.59 2.46 -5.08
CA TRP A 209 10.55 1.62 -4.41
C TRP A 209 10.47 0.20 -4.93
N THR A 210 11.60 -0.47 -5.01
CA THR A 210 11.67 -1.85 -5.46
C THR A 210 12.40 -2.69 -4.41
N VAL A 211 11.91 -3.89 -4.20
CA VAL A 211 12.56 -4.93 -3.41
C VAL A 211 12.75 -6.11 -4.35
N ASP A 212 14.00 -6.35 -4.74
CA ASP A 212 14.32 -7.34 -5.75
C ASP A 212 14.04 -8.77 -5.30
N ASP A 213 14.09 -9.68 -6.27
CA ASP A 213 13.76 -11.09 -6.05
C ASP A 213 14.76 -11.80 -5.13
N GLU A 214 16.02 -11.36 -5.09
CA GLU A 214 17.05 -11.91 -4.21
C GLU A 214 16.75 -11.54 -2.75
N VAL A 215 16.42 -10.28 -2.47
CA VAL A 215 16.00 -9.82 -1.14
C VAL A 215 14.69 -10.50 -0.75
N MET A 216 13.71 -10.54 -1.65
CA MET A 216 12.43 -11.19 -1.38
C MET A 216 12.57 -12.70 -1.12
N ALA A 217 13.56 -13.39 -1.65
CA ALA A 217 13.79 -14.81 -1.35
C ALA A 217 14.14 -15.06 0.12
N THR A 218 14.62 -14.04 0.85
CA THR A 218 15.09 -14.20 2.23
C THR A 218 13.99 -14.16 3.30
N TRP A 219 12.79 -13.65 3.01
CA TRP A 219 11.74 -13.48 4.02
C TRP A 219 11.36 -14.79 4.74
N ARG A 220 11.41 -15.93 4.03
CA ARG A 220 11.06 -17.24 4.58
C ARG A 220 11.99 -17.70 5.70
N SER A 221 13.27 -17.27 5.69
CA SER A 221 14.22 -17.60 6.76
C SER A 221 13.88 -16.94 8.10
N HIS A 222 13.04 -15.90 8.06
CA HIS A 222 12.54 -15.20 9.25
C HIS A 222 11.15 -15.67 9.70
N TYR A 223 10.55 -16.61 8.96
CA TYR A 223 9.25 -17.19 9.27
C TYR A 223 9.37 -18.50 10.01
N HIS A 224 8.77 -18.60 11.18
CA HIS A 224 8.74 -19.81 12.00
C HIS A 224 7.36 -20.48 11.90
N ALA A 225 7.26 -21.53 11.10
CA ALA A 225 5.99 -22.20 10.79
C ALA A 225 5.26 -22.78 12.03
N SER A 226 5.99 -23.13 13.09
CA SER A 226 5.43 -23.61 14.35
C SER A 226 4.95 -22.51 15.31
N ALA A 227 5.36 -21.27 15.07
CA ALA A 227 4.97 -20.14 15.91
C ALA A 227 3.65 -19.52 15.45
N LYS A 228 2.88 -18.99 16.40
CA LYS A 228 1.66 -18.23 16.07
C LYS A 228 2.03 -16.95 15.31
N PRO A 229 1.13 -16.41 14.48
CA PRO A 229 1.39 -15.15 13.77
C PRO A 229 1.85 -14.02 14.70
N GLU A 230 1.25 -13.90 15.89
CA GLU A 230 1.60 -12.86 16.86
C GLU A 230 3.01 -13.02 17.45
N SER A 231 3.61 -14.20 17.27
CA SER A 231 4.93 -14.56 17.82
C SER A 231 5.99 -14.72 16.73
N GLN A 232 5.98 -13.82 15.73
CA GLN A 232 6.91 -13.80 14.57
C GLN A 232 7.74 -12.50 14.52
N PRO A 233 8.46 -12.10 15.60
CA PRO A 233 9.10 -10.78 15.67
C PRO A 233 10.16 -10.57 14.58
N GLU A 234 10.86 -11.62 14.18
CA GLU A 234 11.88 -11.54 13.13
C GLU A 234 11.26 -11.29 11.76
N LEU A 235 10.15 -11.97 11.45
CA LEU A 235 9.40 -11.75 10.20
C LEU A 235 8.85 -10.33 10.12
N TRP A 236 8.26 -9.83 11.20
CA TRP A 236 7.70 -8.47 11.22
C TRP A 236 8.78 -7.42 11.11
N LYS A 237 9.91 -7.64 11.76
CA LYS A 237 11.08 -6.77 11.63
C LYS A 237 11.61 -6.78 10.19
N TRP A 238 11.73 -7.94 9.58
CA TRP A 238 12.16 -8.06 8.18
C TRP A 238 11.23 -7.29 7.23
N MET A 239 9.91 -7.43 7.42
CA MET A 239 8.91 -6.69 6.62
C MET A 239 9.04 -5.17 6.80
N ALA A 240 9.22 -4.71 8.03
CA ALA A 240 9.40 -3.29 8.33
C ALA A 240 10.68 -2.73 7.69
N ASP A 241 11.77 -3.48 7.74
CA ASP A 241 13.07 -3.04 7.25
C ASP A 241 13.20 -3.08 5.72
N ASN A 242 12.57 -4.06 5.07
CA ASN A 242 12.75 -4.28 3.62
C ASN A 242 11.56 -3.81 2.79
N VAL A 243 10.34 -3.85 3.31
CA VAL A 243 9.12 -3.55 2.54
C VAL A 243 8.43 -2.30 3.04
N ASP A 244 8.19 -2.15 4.34
CA ASP A 244 7.27 -1.13 4.88
C ASP A 244 7.96 0.11 5.46
N PHE A 245 9.27 0.23 5.30
CA PHE A 245 10.01 1.41 5.74
C PHE A 245 9.55 2.67 5.00
N ARG A 246 9.69 3.81 5.66
CA ARG A 246 9.32 5.10 5.10
C ARG A 246 10.30 5.51 4.01
N VAL A 247 9.88 5.48 2.77
CA VAL A 247 10.64 6.07 1.65
C VAL A 247 10.73 7.58 1.86
N ARG A 248 11.92 8.08 2.19
CA ARG A 248 12.17 9.52 2.25
C ARG A 248 12.21 10.05 0.82
N SER A 249 11.60 11.21 0.58
CA SER A 249 11.87 11.94 -0.66
C SER A 249 13.37 12.23 -0.68
N GLY A 250 14.07 11.72 -1.69
CA GLY A 250 15.46 12.11 -1.92
C GLY A 250 15.50 13.64 -2.03
N GLY A 251 16.04 14.31 -1.02
CA GLY A 251 16.43 15.69 -1.16
C GLY A 251 17.53 15.71 -2.21
N ILE A 252 17.34 16.48 -3.24
CA ILE A 252 18.46 16.93 -4.10
C ILE A 252 19.37 17.70 -3.14
N LEU A 253 20.54 17.14 -2.83
CA LEU A 253 21.65 17.88 -2.26
C LEU A 253 22.27 18.72 -3.36
#